data_4b1f9bc4288b60682445e989abfe828b
#
_entry.id   4b1f9bc4288b60682445e989abfe828b
#
_cell.length_a   1.000
_cell.length_b   1.000
_cell.length_c   1.000
_cell.angle_alpha   90.00
_cell.angle_beta   90.00
_cell.angle_gamma   90.00
#
_symmetry.space_group_name_H-M   'P 1'
#
loop_
_entity.id
_entity.type
_entity.pdbx_description
1 polymer ?
#
loop_
_entity_poly.entity_id
_entity_poly.type
_entity_poly.pdbx_seq_one_letter_code
_entity_poly.pdbx_strand_id
1 'polypeptide(L)'
;DQYFKLSEKGTSIQTEILAGLITFFSSSYILFVHPVMLSEAGVPQVLSLLATIFIAIVASLTMGLYANTPLVMAPGLGMTAYFAYTLVGGLGFTWQESLGITIVSSLIFVLLTFTGVIESFRLSIPLELKKAITIGIGLFLVRIGLENAGFLLEDGFNWSWIGFIGLLIVLVLTLFKVKGAFLIAIALITAIFWIFTDGLEVSSTNALLELSNYFDLLDIQFSNMIYINGLIAIFSFVMLLIFQALGIVEAFVEDREEAKKSYQVVSVMSVLSGVFGTSPAITLS
;
A
#
# COMPACT_ATOMS: atom_id res chain seq x y z
N ASP A 1 16.95 25.02 -6.41
CA ASP A 1 17.28 25.14 -4.98
C ASP A 1 16.26 25.99 -4.20
N GLN A 2 15.73 27.07 -4.81
CA GLN A 2 14.79 27.98 -4.13
C GLN A 2 13.50 27.30 -3.64
N TYR A 3 13.00 26.29 -4.33
CA TYR A 3 11.76 25.60 -3.98
C TYR A 3 11.98 24.48 -2.93
N PHE A 4 12.95 23.60 -3.18
CA PHE A 4 13.20 22.45 -2.32
C PHE A 4 14.12 22.75 -1.14
N LYS A 5 14.81 23.90 -1.14
CA LYS A 5 15.73 24.37 -0.08
C LYS A 5 16.83 23.34 0.24
N LEU A 6 17.36 22.70 -0.81
CA LEU A 6 18.32 21.61 -0.66
C LEU A 6 19.54 22.01 0.17
N SER A 7 20.06 23.24 -0.06
CA SER A 7 21.20 23.76 0.69
C SER A 7 20.88 23.95 2.18
N GLU A 8 19.67 24.41 2.52
CA GLU A 8 19.22 24.55 3.91
C GLU A 8 19.04 23.17 4.59
N LYS A 9 18.60 22.17 3.81
CA LYS A 9 18.44 20.78 4.26
C LYS A 9 19.76 19.98 4.25
N GLY A 10 20.90 20.61 3.86
CA GLY A 10 22.22 19.98 3.86
C GLY A 10 22.39 18.86 2.82
N THR A 11 21.63 18.90 1.73
CA THR A 11 21.64 17.88 0.67
C THR A 11 21.98 18.47 -0.70
N SER A 12 22.14 17.64 -1.72
CA SER A 12 22.44 18.03 -3.10
C SER A 12 21.51 17.33 -4.09
N ILE A 13 21.36 17.90 -5.29
CA ILE A 13 20.53 17.30 -6.37
C ILE A 13 20.97 15.86 -6.67
N GLN A 14 22.27 15.59 -6.69
CA GLN A 14 22.79 14.24 -6.95
C GLN A 14 22.41 13.26 -5.83
N THR A 15 22.49 13.70 -4.57
CA THR A 15 22.09 12.92 -3.41
C THR A 15 20.60 12.59 -3.45
N GLU A 16 19.76 13.58 -3.79
CA GLU A 16 18.31 13.41 -3.87
C GLU A 16 17.90 12.47 -5.00
N ILE A 17 18.52 12.59 -6.19
CA ILE A 17 18.26 11.66 -7.29
C ILE A 17 18.65 10.24 -6.90
N LEU A 18 19.82 10.05 -6.28
CA LEU A 18 20.27 8.74 -5.84
C LEU A 18 19.36 8.16 -4.75
N ALA A 19 18.94 8.98 -3.78
CA ALA A 19 17.98 8.59 -2.75
C ALA A 19 16.64 8.19 -3.37
N GLY A 20 16.13 8.97 -4.32
CA GLY A 20 14.89 8.65 -5.03
C GLY A 20 14.97 7.34 -5.81
N LEU A 21 16.08 7.07 -6.49
CA LEU A 21 16.29 5.79 -7.17
C LEU A 21 16.33 4.60 -6.20
N ILE A 22 17.02 4.76 -5.07
CA ILE A 22 17.09 3.72 -4.03
C ILE A 22 15.69 3.44 -3.47
N THR A 23 14.94 4.48 -3.16
CA THR A 23 13.58 4.35 -2.63
C THR A 23 12.64 3.73 -3.66
N PHE A 24 12.76 4.11 -4.93
CA PHE A 24 12.02 3.48 -6.03
C PHE A 24 12.29 1.97 -6.10
N PHE A 25 13.55 1.55 -6.15
CA PHE A 25 13.88 0.12 -6.19
C PHE A 25 13.45 -0.62 -4.92
N SER A 26 13.51 0.02 -3.76
CA SER A 26 13.09 -0.59 -2.51
C SER A 26 11.58 -0.77 -2.40
N SER A 27 10.78 0.13 -3.00
CA SER A 27 9.32 0.10 -2.94
C SER A 27 8.66 -0.54 -4.16
N SER A 28 9.39 -0.74 -5.27
CA SER A 28 8.81 -1.23 -6.54
C SER A 28 8.23 -2.66 -6.47
N TYR A 29 8.59 -3.45 -5.45
CA TYR A 29 7.96 -4.75 -5.21
C TYR A 29 6.42 -4.64 -5.04
N ILE A 30 5.91 -3.49 -4.62
CA ILE A 30 4.47 -3.23 -4.47
C ILE A 30 3.74 -3.37 -5.82
N LEU A 31 4.40 -3.00 -6.93
CA LEU A 31 3.83 -3.15 -8.27
C LEU A 31 3.49 -4.60 -8.62
N PHE A 32 4.10 -5.55 -7.95
CA PHE A 32 3.85 -6.99 -8.13
C PHE A 32 2.93 -7.53 -7.04
N VAL A 33 3.23 -7.25 -5.78
CA VAL A 33 2.51 -7.84 -4.63
C VAL A 33 1.10 -7.28 -4.51
N HIS A 34 0.91 -5.98 -4.67
CA HIS A 34 -0.38 -5.34 -4.49
C HIS A 34 -1.45 -5.82 -5.49
N PRO A 35 -1.18 -5.89 -6.83
CA PRO A 35 -2.16 -6.41 -7.77
C PRO A 35 -2.51 -7.89 -7.55
N VAL A 36 -1.55 -8.69 -7.10
CA VAL A 36 -1.79 -10.10 -6.75
C VAL A 36 -2.77 -10.19 -5.57
N MET A 37 -2.53 -9.44 -4.50
CA MET A 37 -3.43 -9.41 -3.33
C MET A 37 -4.85 -8.94 -3.69
N LEU A 38 -4.99 -7.94 -4.56
CA LEU A 38 -6.30 -7.49 -5.01
C LEU A 38 -6.98 -8.50 -5.94
N SER A 39 -6.21 -9.26 -6.73
CA SER A 39 -6.78 -10.30 -7.59
C SER A 39 -7.40 -11.45 -6.81
N GLU A 40 -6.87 -11.76 -5.62
CA GLU A 40 -7.48 -12.72 -4.68
C GLU A 40 -8.85 -12.25 -4.15
N ALA A 41 -9.07 -10.93 -4.13
CA ALA A 41 -10.38 -10.33 -3.83
C ALA A 41 -11.31 -10.24 -5.06
N GLY A 42 -10.88 -10.72 -6.24
CA GLY A 42 -11.63 -10.69 -7.48
C GLY A 42 -11.47 -9.40 -8.30
N VAL A 43 -10.57 -8.49 -7.91
CA VAL A 43 -10.25 -7.30 -8.73
C VAL A 43 -9.44 -7.73 -9.95
N PRO A 44 -9.78 -7.29 -11.18
CA PRO A 44 -8.97 -7.60 -12.35
C PRO A 44 -7.52 -7.15 -12.15
N GLN A 45 -6.56 -8.07 -12.34
CA GLN A 45 -5.16 -7.82 -12.02
C GLN A 45 -4.56 -6.64 -12.80
N VAL A 46 -4.93 -6.50 -14.07
CA VAL A 46 -4.45 -5.38 -14.90
C VAL A 46 -5.04 -4.05 -14.45
N LEU A 47 -6.32 -4.02 -14.06
CA LEU A 47 -6.96 -2.84 -13.48
C LEU A 47 -6.18 -2.38 -12.24
N SER A 48 -5.92 -3.29 -11.31
CA SER A 48 -5.21 -2.97 -10.07
C SER A 48 -3.76 -2.56 -10.31
N LEU A 49 -3.05 -3.18 -11.28
CA LEU A 49 -1.69 -2.81 -11.66
C LEU A 49 -1.63 -1.39 -12.24
N LEU A 50 -2.49 -1.07 -13.21
CA LEU A 50 -2.54 0.25 -13.83
C LEU A 50 -2.92 1.33 -12.81
N ALA A 51 -3.91 1.07 -11.96
CA ALA A 51 -4.27 1.95 -10.85
C ALA A 51 -3.08 2.18 -9.89
N THR A 52 -2.36 1.11 -9.55
CA THR A 52 -1.19 1.20 -8.66
C THR A 52 -0.12 2.08 -9.25
N ILE A 53 0.24 1.88 -10.53
CA ILE A 53 1.25 2.68 -11.21
C ILE A 53 0.83 4.15 -11.26
N PHE A 54 -0.41 4.41 -11.71
CA PHE A 54 -0.93 5.77 -11.82
C PHE A 54 -0.93 6.50 -10.47
N ILE A 55 -1.48 5.87 -9.45
CA ILE A 55 -1.55 6.43 -8.10
C ILE A 55 -0.15 6.63 -7.50
N ALA A 56 0.76 5.68 -7.65
CA ALA A 56 2.12 5.82 -7.15
C ALA A 56 2.84 7.03 -7.77
N ILE A 57 2.67 7.25 -9.07
CA ILE A 57 3.25 8.41 -9.76
C ILE A 57 2.62 9.70 -9.25
N VAL A 58 1.29 9.83 -9.32
CA VAL A 58 0.59 11.07 -8.99
C VAL A 58 0.77 11.43 -7.52
N ALA A 59 0.63 10.44 -6.64
CA ALA A 59 0.74 10.65 -5.19
C ALA A 59 2.18 11.02 -4.78
N SER A 60 3.20 10.34 -5.31
CA SER A 60 4.60 10.65 -4.99
C SER A 60 5.01 12.02 -5.55
N LEU A 61 4.58 12.37 -6.76
CA LEU A 61 4.81 13.70 -7.31
C LEU A 61 4.13 14.78 -6.46
N THR A 62 2.89 14.57 -6.06
CA THR A 62 2.17 15.52 -5.21
C THR A 62 2.82 15.65 -3.83
N MET A 63 3.30 14.54 -3.25
CA MET A 63 4.03 14.55 -1.99
C MET A 63 5.31 15.38 -2.10
N GLY A 64 6.12 15.16 -3.12
CA GLY A 64 7.35 15.93 -3.35
C GLY A 64 7.09 17.40 -3.69
N LEU A 65 6.11 17.70 -4.56
CA LEU A 65 5.87 19.05 -5.04
C LEU A 65 5.04 19.90 -4.06
N TYR A 66 4.04 19.35 -3.40
CA TYR A 66 3.16 20.12 -2.51
C TYR A 66 3.62 20.08 -1.05
N ALA A 67 3.92 18.89 -0.53
CA ALA A 67 4.34 18.74 0.87
C ALA A 67 5.85 19.00 1.07
N ASN A 68 6.65 18.98 -0.01
CA ASN A 68 8.11 19.14 0.03
C ASN A 68 8.82 18.10 0.93
N THR A 69 8.27 16.89 0.96
CA THR A 69 8.79 15.77 1.75
C THR A 69 9.29 14.65 0.84
N PRO A 70 10.41 13.99 1.17
CA PRO A 70 11.00 12.93 0.36
C PRO A 70 10.33 11.56 0.60
N LEU A 71 9.02 11.56 0.75
CA LEU A 71 8.25 10.34 1.00
C LEU A 71 7.64 9.80 -0.31
N VAL A 72 7.91 8.54 -0.60
CA VAL A 72 7.23 7.83 -1.70
C VAL A 72 5.84 7.42 -1.25
N MET A 73 4.89 7.48 -2.15
CA MET A 73 3.53 7.03 -1.92
C MET A 73 3.16 5.91 -2.90
N ALA A 74 2.49 4.90 -2.37
CA ALA A 74 1.83 3.85 -3.17
C ALA A 74 0.69 3.24 -2.33
N PRO A 75 -0.18 2.40 -2.93
CA PRO A 75 -1.17 1.64 -2.17
C PRO A 75 -0.50 0.84 -1.05
N GLY A 76 -0.98 1.01 0.18
CA GLY A 76 -0.38 0.37 1.34
C GLY A 76 -0.77 -1.09 1.47
N LEU A 77 0.21 -2.00 1.63
CA LEU A 77 -0.09 -3.44 1.75
C LEU A 77 -1.01 -3.77 2.94
N GLY A 78 -0.90 -3.06 4.06
CA GLY A 78 -1.82 -3.23 5.19
C GLY A 78 -3.27 -2.86 4.86
N MET A 79 -3.46 -1.78 4.07
CA MET A 79 -4.77 -1.37 3.58
C MET A 79 -5.30 -2.36 2.54
N THR A 80 -4.42 -2.84 1.65
CA THR A 80 -4.75 -3.86 0.66
C THR A 80 -5.17 -5.17 1.33
N ALA A 81 -4.44 -5.60 2.35
CA ALA A 81 -4.77 -6.79 3.11
C ALA A 81 -6.12 -6.66 3.83
N TYR A 82 -6.40 -5.51 4.42
CA TYR A 82 -7.71 -5.26 5.01
C TYR A 82 -8.82 -5.27 3.95
N PHE A 83 -8.59 -4.64 2.80
CA PHE A 83 -9.51 -4.66 1.66
C PHE A 83 -9.80 -6.09 1.20
N ALA A 84 -8.76 -6.86 0.85
CA ALA A 84 -8.90 -8.17 0.24
C ALA A 84 -9.40 -9.23 1.24
N TYR A 85 -8.77 -9.32 2.40
CA TYR A 85 -9.02 -10.42 3.32
C TYR A 85 -10.06 -10.13 4.39
N THR A 86 -10.23 -8.85 4.78
CA THR A 86 -11.23 -8.50 5.79
C THR A 86 -12.54 -8.06 5.16
N LEU A 87 -12.52 -7.09 4.23
CA LEU A 87 -13.78 -6.61 3.64
C LEU A 87 -14.38 -7.68 2.72
N VAL A 88 -13.60 -8.18 1.77
CA VAL A 88 -14.11 -9.16 0.79
C VAL A 88 -14.16 -10.55 1.42
N GLY A 89 -13.04 -11.07 1.90
CA GLY A 89 -12.95 -12.44 2.39
C GLY A 89 -13.70 -12.68 3.71
N GLY A 90 -13.68 -11.71 4.64
CA GLY A 90 -14.23 -11.86 5.98
C GLY A 90 -15.64 -11.34 6.16
N LEU A 91 -15.93 -10.13 5.67
CA LEU A 91 -17.24 -9.49 5.82
C LEU A 91 -18.18 -9.75 4.64
N GLY A 92 -17.68 -10.37 3.56
CA GLY A 92 -18.48 -10.78 2.41
C GLY A 92 -18.92 -9.65 1.48
N PHE A 93 -18.25 -8.48 1.53
CA PHE A 93 -18.46 -7.43 0.54
C PHE A 93 -17.89 -7.85 -0.81
N THR A 94 -18.49 -7.38 -1.89
CA THR A 94 -17.86 -7.45 -3.20
C THR A 94 -16.67 -6.49 -3.25
N TRP A 95 -15.74 -6.70 -4.19
CA TRP A 95 -14.63 -5.76 -4.36
C TRP A 95 -15.13 -4.37 -4.79
N GLN A 96 -16.23 -4.28 -5.54
CA GLN A 96 -16.90 -3.05 -5.95
C GLN A 96 -17.43 -2.27 -4.74
N GLU A 97 -18.08 -2.95 -3.80
CA GLU A 97 -18.53 -2.36 -2.54
C GLU A 97 -17.34 -1.95 -1.67
N SER A 98 -16.28 -2.73 -1.66
CA SER A 98 -15.05 -2.42 -0.92
C SER A 98 -14.34 -1.17 -1.48
N LEU A 99 -14.41 -0.92 -2.78
CA LEU A 99 -13.97 0.36 -3.38
C LEU A 99 -14.82 1.52 -2.89
N GLY A 100 -16.14 1.36 -2.85
CA GLY A 100 -17.03 2.37 -2.30
C GLY A 100 -16.73 2.66 -0.82
N ILE A 101 -16.51 1.62 0.01
CA ILE A 101 -16.07 1.76 1.41
C ILE A 101 -14.75 2.53 1.48
N THR A 102 -13.79 2.22 0.59
CA THR A 102 -12.50 2.93 0.49
C THR A 102 -12.69 4.42 0.23
N ILE A 103 -13.55 4.78 -0.72
CA ILE A 103 -13.84 6.17 -1.07
C ILE A 103 -14.49 6.90 0.10
N VAL A 104 -15.53 6.34 0.70
CA VAL A 104 -16.25 6.95 1.82
C VAL A 104 -15.32 7.14 3.03
N SER A 105 -14.54 6.13 3.38
CA SER A 105 -13.57 6.20 4.47
C SER A 105 -12.49 7.25 4.20
N SER A 106 -11.99 7.33 2.97
CA SER A 106 -11.00 8.32 2.58
C SER A 106 -11.57 9.73 2.56
N LEU A 107 -12.84 9.94 2.17
CA LEU A 107 -13.52 11.23 2.26
C LEU A 107 -13.68 11.67 3.72
N ILE A 108 -14.03 10.76 4.63
CA ILE A 108 -14.05 11.05 6.07
C ILE A 108 -12.65 11.45 6.54
N PHE A 109 -11.61 10.74 6.11
CA PHE A 109 -10.22 11.07 6.44
C PHE A 109 -9.80 12.45 5.90
N VAL A 110 -10.24 12.84 4.68
CA VAL A 110 -10.06 14.19 4.14
C VAL A 110 -10.72 15.21 5.07
N LEU A 111 -11.98 15.01 5.43
CA LEU A 111 -12.68 15.93 6.33
C LEU A 111 -11.96 16.10 7.68
N LEU A 112 -11.52 14.98 8.29
CA LEU A 112 -10.77 15.01 9.55
C LEU A 112 -9.42 15.72 9.41
N THR A 113 -8.77 15.60 8.26
CA THR A 113 -7.48 16.23 7.98
C THR A 113 -7.63 17.75 7.82
N PHE A 114 -8.58 18.19 7.01
CA PHE A 114 -8.78 19.63 6.74
C PHE A 114 -9.44 20.39 7.89
N THR A 115 -10.20 19.73 8.76
CA THR A 115 -10.75 20.33 9.99
C THR A 115 -9.74 20.41 11.13
N GLY A 116 -8.53 19.88 10.97
CA GLY A 116 -7.49 19.89 12.00
C GLY A 116 -7.68 18.83 13.11
N VAL A 117 -8.68 17.97 12.98
CA VAL A 117 -8.93 16.89 13.94
C VAL A 117 -7.74 15.91 13.99
N ILE A 118 -7.09 15.66 12.86
CA ILE A 118 -5.90 14.80 12.80
C ILE A 118 -4.77 15.33 13.68
N GLU A 119 -4.58 16.66 13.74
CA GLU A 119 -3.57 17.26 14.61
C GLU A 119 -3.90 17.03 16.10
N SER A 120 -5.18 17.10 16.46
CA SER A 120 -5.63 16.78 17.83
C SER A 120 -5.45 15.31 18.15
N PHE A 121 -5.75 14.41 17.21
CA PHE A 121 -5.50 12.98 17.34
C PHE A 121 -4.01 12.67 17.51
N ARG A 122 -3.15 13.33 16.73
CA ARG A 122 -1.69 13.21 16.83
C ARG A 122 -1.19 13.43 18.24
N LEU A 123 -1.68 14.46 18.92
CA LEU A 123 -1.28 14.84 20.27
C LEU A 123 -1.92 13.95 21.36
N SER A 124 -3.09 13.39 21.08
CA SER A 124 -3.88 12.64 22.06
C SER A 124 -3.56 11.15 22.09
N ILE A 125 -3.01 10.59 20.98
CA ILE A 125 -2.74 9.14 20.88
C ILE A 125 -1.38 8.81 21.49
N PRO A 126 -1.32 7.98 22.55
CA PRO A 126 -0.07 7.52 23.13
C PRO A 126 0.81 6.79 22.12
N LEU A 127 2.13 6.95 22.23
CA LEU A 127 3.09 6.29 21.34
C LEU A 127 2.98 4.77 21.38
N GLU A 128 2.64 4.22 22.54
CA GLU A 128 2.43 2.79 22.76
C GLU A 128 1.29 2.24 21.91
N LEU A 129 0.19 3.00 21.79
CA LEU A 129 -0.94 2.60 20.95
C LEU A 129 -0.58 2.63 19.46
N LYS A 130 0.17 3.65 19.01
CA LYS A 130 0.67 3.72 17.62
C LYS A 130 1.54 2.50 17.31
N LYS A 131 2.47 2.14 18.21
CA LYS A 131 3.32 0.97 18.07
C LYS A 131 2.52 -0.33 18.08
N ALA A 132 1.55 -0.48 18.97
CA ALA A 132 0.72 -1.68 19.06
C ALA A 132 -0.06 -1.93 17.76
N ILE A 133 -0.61 -0.89 17.14
CA ILE A 133 -1.31 -1.02 15.86
C ILE A 133 -0.35 -1.42 14.73
N THR A 134 0.84 -0.81 14.66
CA THR A 134 1.86 -1.19 13.68
C THR A 134 2.28 -2.66 13.83
N ILE A 135 2.47 -3.13 15.06
CA ILE A 135 2.77 -4.54 15.36
C ILE A 135 1.59 -5.43 14.93
N GLY A 136 0.36 -5.03 15.23
CA GLY A 136 -0.83 -5.78 14.85
C GLY A 136 -0.97 -5.95 13.33
N ILE A 137 -0.74 -4.87 12.56
CA ILE A 137 -0.71 -4.92 11.10
C ILE A 137 0.43 -5.84 10.62
N GLY A 138 1.62 -5.73 11.22
CA GLY A 138 2.75 -6.59 10.88
C GLY A 138 2.46 -8.07 11.10
N LEU A 139 1.87 -8.45 12.22
CA LEU A 139 1.47 -9.83 12.53
C LEU A 139 0.39 -10.33 11.57
N PHE A 140 -0.57 -9.49 11.21
CA PHE A 140 -1.59 -9.81 10.22
C PHE A 140 -0.97 -10.10 8.85
N LEU A 141 -0.02 -9.27 8.40
CA LEU A 141 0.70 -9.51 7.14
C LEU A 141 1.57 -10.77 7.19
N VAL A 142 2.20 -11.06 8.33
CA VAL A 142 2.96 -12.32 8.51
C VAL A 142 2.05 -13.53 8.33
N ARG A 143 0.87 -13.52 8.94
CA ARG A 143 -0.09 -14.61 8.81
C ARG A 143 -0.47 -14.84 7.34
N ILE A 144 -0.89 -13.78 6.65
CA ILE A 144 -1.25 -13.85 5.22
C ILE A 144 -0.06 -14.31 4.38
N GLY A 145 1.14 -13.79 4.65
CA GLY A 145 2.36 -14.21 3.95
C GLY A 145 2.66 -15.69 4.13
N LEU A 146 2.43 -16.26 5.31
CA LEU A 146 2.60 -17.69 5.57
C LEU A 146 1.54 -18.54 4.88
N GLU A 147 0.29 -18.07 4.84
CA GLU A 147 -0.80 -18.71 4.09
C GLU A 147 -0.48 -18.74 2.58
N ASN A 148 -0.13 -17.61 1.99
CA ASN A 148 0.19 -17.50 0.55
C ASN A 148 1.49 -18.20 0.17
N ALA A 149 2.46 -18.30 1.08
CA ALA A 149 3.68 -19.08 0.87
C ALA A 149 3.46 -20.60 1.03
N GLY A 150 2.25 -21.04 1.40
CA GLY A 150 1.89 -22.45 1.54
C GLY A 150 2.39 -23.10 2.83
N PHE A 151 2.74 -22.30 3.86
CA PHE A 151 3.09 -22.81 5.18
C PHE A 151 1.88 -23.10 6.06
N LEU A 152 0.81 -22.34 5.88
CA LEU A 152 -0.45 -22.50 6.59
C LEU A 152 -1.54 -22.89 5.58
N LEU A 153 -2.11 -24.08 5.76
CA LEU A 153 -3.26 -24.58 5.01
C LEU A 153 -4.44 -24.74 5.97
N GLU A 154 -5.65 -24.95 5.44
CA GLU A 154 -6.84 -25.18 6.24
C GLU A 154 -6.68 -26.35 7.22
N ASP A 155 -5.91 -27.37 6.83
CA ASP A 155 -5.62 -28.57 7.64
C ASP A 155 -4.43 -28.38 8.62
N GLY A 156 -3.83 -27.19 8.69
CA GLY A 156 -2.72 -26.85 9.59
C GLY A 156 -1.41 -26.49 8.90
N PHE A 157 -0.30 -26.71 9.61
CA PHE A 157 1.03 -26.36 9.10
C PHE A 157 1.49 -27.33 8.02
N ASN A 158 1.95 -26.79 6.89
CA ASN A 158 2.53 -27.52 5.78
C ASN A 158 3.95 -27.04 5.49
N TRP A 159 4.80 -27.93 4.97
CA TRP A 159 6.16 -27.56 4.62
C TRP A 159 6.27 -27.11 3.16
N SER A 160 6.39 -25.80 2.93
CA SER A 160 6.61 -25.22 1.60
C SER A 160 8.09 -24.97 1.36
N TRP A 161 8.75 -25.80 0.54
CA TRP A 161 10.16 -25.62 0.21
C TRP A 161 10.42 -24.30 -0.53
N ILE A 162 9.55 -23.92 -1.46
CA ILE A 162 9.64 -22.68 -2.23
C ILE A 162 9.47 -21.48 -1.31
N GLY A 163 8.46 -21.51 -0.43
CA GLY A 163 8.24 -20.49 0.58
C GLY A 163 9.44 -20.35 1.52
N PHE A 164 10.04 -21.48 1.95
CA PHE A 164 11.22 -21.47 2.83
C PHE A 164 12.44 -20.86 2.15
N ILE A 165 12.74 -21.25 0.91
CA ILE A 165 13.84 -20.67 0.13
C ILE A 165 13.62 -19.19 -0.06
N GLY A 166 12.39 -18.77 -0.40
CA GLY A 166 12.03 -17.36 -0.56
C GLY A 166 12.26 -16.55 0.70
N LEU A 167 11.78 -17.04 1.83
CA LEU A 167 11.96 -16.38 3.13
C LEU A 167 13.44 -16.27 3.50
N LEU A 168 14.23 -17.33 3.23
CA LEU A 168 15.66 -17.34 3.50
C LEU A 168 16.42 -16.33 2.62
N ILE A 169 16.08 -16.24 1.33
CA ILE A 169 16.67 -15.24 0.43
C ILE A 169 16.38 -13.82 0.92
N VAL A 170 15.12 -13.49 1.25
CA VAL A 170 14.75 -12.18 1.78
C VAL A 170 15.51 -11.88 3.06
N LEU A 171 15.57 -12.84 3.99
CA LEU A 171 16.26 -12.70 5.25
C LEU A 171 17.75 -12.38 5.04
N VAL A 172 18.43 -13.16 4.19
CA VAL A 172 19.86 -12.97 3.89
C VAL A 172 20.10 -11.60 3.27
N LEU A 173 19.34 -11.22 2.23
CA LEU A 173 19.48 -9.92 1.58
C LEU A 173 19.24 -8.75 2.54
N THR A 174 18.28 -8.89 3.45
CA THR A 174 17.96 -7.89 4.46
C THR A 174 19.05 -7.78 5.51
N LEU A 175 19.62 -8.91 5.98
CA LEU A 175 20.74 -8.92 6.92
C LEU A 175 21.99 -8.25 6.34
N PHE A 176 22.25 -8.44 5.05
CA PHE A 176 23.34 -7.76 4.33
C PHE A 176 22.99 -6.32 3.92
N LYS A 177 21.83 -5.80 4.33
CA LYS A 177 21.34 -4.44 4.02
C LYS A 177 21.35 -4.13 2.52
N VAL A 178 21.04 -5.13 1.68
CA VAL A 178 20.99 -4.96 0.22
C VAL A 178 19.81 -4.07 -0.14
N LYS A 179 20.09 -2.96 -0.85
CA LYS A 179 19.04 -2.04 -1.33
C LYS A 179 18.18 -2.75 -2.37
N GLY A 180 16.85 -2.67 -2.21
CA GLY A 180 15.93 -3.40 -3.09
C GLY A 180 15.85 -4.91 -2.83
N ALA A 181 16.18 -5.37 -1.61
CA ALA A 181 16.19 -6.78 -1.22
C ALA A 181 14.91 -7.53 -1.62
N PHE A 182 13.74 -6.94 -1.43
CA PHE A 182 12.46 -7.53 -1.77
C PHE A 182 12.31 -7.75 -3.29
N LEU A 183 12.66 -6.75 -4.10
CA LEU A 183 12.59 -6.86 -5.56
C LEU A 183 13.54 -7.94 -6.09
N ILE A 184 14.77 -7.95 -5.57
CA ILE A 184 15.78 -8.95 -5.92
C ILE A 184 15.30 -10.35 -5.51
N ALA A 185 14.73 -10.49 -4.32
CA ALA A 185 14.19 -11.76 -3.85
C ALA A 185 13.06 -12.28 -4.75
N ILE A 186 12.11 -11.41 -5.12
CA ILE A 186 11.03 -11.77 -6.06
C ILE A 186 11.61 -12.24 -7.38
N ALA A 187 12.56 -11.51 -7.97
CA ALA A 187 13.19 -11.90 -9.23
C ALA A 187 13.92 -13.25 -9.14
N LEU A 188 14.68 -13.48 -8.06
CA LEU A 188 15.39 -14.72 -7.82
C LEU A 188 14.44 -15.92 -7.62
N ILE A 189 13.41 -15.76 -6.80
CA ILE A 189 12.44 -16.82 -6.54
C ILE A 189 11.66 -17.14 -7.80
N THR A 190 11.24 -16.12 -8.56
CA THR A 190 10.57 -16.31 -9.85
C THR A 190 11.46 -17.07 -10.84
N ALA A 191 12.74 -16.71 -10.93
CA ALA A 191 13.70 -17.42 -11.78
C ALA A 191 13.91 -18.88 -11.35
N ILE A 192 14.03 -19.13 -10.03
CA ILE A 192 14.14 -20.50 -9.49
C ILE A 192 12.88 -21.28 -9.84
N PHE A 193 11.70 -20.71 -9.57
CA PHE A 193 10.43 -21.36 -9.88
C PHE A 193 10.32 -21.70 -11.37
N TRP A 194 10.71 -20.79 -12.27
CA TRP A 194 10.70 -21.00 -13.71
C TRP A 194 11.61 -22.14 -14.16
N ILE A 195 12.75 -22.34 -13.52
CA ILE A 195 13.69 -23.44 -13.84
C ILE A 195 13.13 -24.79 -13.39
N PHE A 196 12.39 -24.84 -12.28
CA PHE A 196 11.90 -26.08 -11.68
C PHE A 196 10.46 -26.46 -12.07
N THR A 197 9.70 -25.54 -12.68
CA THR A 197 8.34 -25.80 -13.17
C THR A 197 8.30 -25.45 -14.66
N ASP A 198 8.16 -26.37 -15.55
CA ASP A 198 8.17 -26.27 -17.03
C ASP A 198 7.71 -24.95 -17.70
N GLY A 199 8.00 -23.82 -17.08
CA GLY A 199 7.72 -22.46 -17.52
C GLY A 199 6.52 -21.81 -16.82
N LEU A 200 6.52 -20.48 -16.78
CA LEU A 200 5.36 -19.69 -16.39
C LEU A 200 4.43 -19.62 -17.62
N GLU A 201 3.19 -20.02 -17.47
CA GLU A 201 2.15 -19.64 -18.44
C GLU A 201 1.99 -18.12 -18.36
N VAL A 202 2.70 -17.40 -19.22
CA VAL A 202 2.50 -15.98 -19.38
C VAL A 202 1.16 -15.79 -20.09
N SER A 203 0.13 -15.53 -19.33
CA SER A 203 -1.14 -15.10 -19.90
C SER A 203 -0.88 -13.85 -20.72
N SER A 204 -0.99 -13.95 -22.04
CA SER A 204 -0.86 -12.81 -22.94
C SER A 204 -2.12 -11.95 -22.86
N THR A 205 -2.29 -11.24 -21.76
CA THR A 205 -3.32 -10.23 -21.62
C THR A 205 -2.92 -9.04 -22.50
N ASN A 206 -3.79 -8.68 -23.44
CA ASN A 206 -3.61 -7.47 -24.25
C ASN A 206 -3.80 -6.24 -23.34
N ALA A 207 -2.78 -5.86 -22.60
CA ALA A 207 -2.80 -4.72 -21.66
C ALA A 207 -3.29 -3.42 -22.31
N LEU A 208 -3.08 -3.25 -23.63
CA LEU A 208 -3.60 -2.10 -24.39
C LEU A 208 -5.12 -2.16 -24.57
N LEU A 209 -5.70 -3.34 -24.76
CA LEU A 209 -7.16 -3.51 -24.85
C LEU A 209 -7.82 -3.31 -23.49
N GLU A 210 -7.18 -3.77 -22.41
CA GLU A 210 -7.68 -3.53 -21.06
C GLU A 210 -7.54 -2.07 -20.64
N LEU A 211 -6.51 -1.36 -21.11
CA LEU A 211 -6.38 0.07 -20.90
C LEU A 211 -7.52 0.86 -21.59
N SER A 212 -7.95 0.45 -22.78
CA SER A 212 -9.08 1.09 -23.47
C SER A 212 -10.42 0.88 -22.75
N ASN A 213 -10.55 -0.22 -22.03
CA ASN A 213 -11.76 -0.60 -21.29
C ASN A 213 -11.63 -0.36 -19.77
N TYR A 214 -10.60 0.39 -19.34
CA TYR A 214 -10.29 0.59 -17.93
C TYR A 214 -11.50 1.09 -17.13
N PHE A 215 -12.18 2.12 -17.63
CA PHE A 215 -13.35 2.71 -16.95
C PHE A 215 -14.60 1.83 -17.03
N ASP A 216 -14.70 0.96 -18.02
CA ASP A 216 -15.81 -0.01 -18.14
C ASP A 216 -15.64 -1.18 -17.15
N LEU A 217 -14.38 -1.51 -16.81
CA LEU A 217 -14.05 -2.50 -15.78
C LEU A 217 -14.24 -1.95 -14.36
N LEU A 218 -14.20 -0.62 -14.21
CA LEU A 218 -14.29 0.06 -12.93
C LEU A 218 -15.76 0.20 -12.51
N ASP A 219 -16.23 -0.75 -11.72
CA ASP A 219 -17.58 -0.74 -11.14
C ASP A 219 -17.49 -0.41 -9.65
N ILE A 220 -17.88 0.79 -9.24
CA ILE A 220 -17.87 1.25 -7.86
C ILE A 220 -19.29 1.21 -7.31
N GLN A 221 -19.49 0.45 -6.25
CA GLN A 221 -20.81 0.28 -5.64
C GLN A 221 -20.82 0.83 -4.21
N PHE A 222 -21.93 1.50 -3.87
CA PHE A 222 -22.17 2.08 -2.54
C PHE A 222 -23.28 1.34 -1.80
N SER A 223 -23.67 0.15 -2.29
CA SER A 223 -24.64 -0.73 -1.66
C SER A 223 -24.08 -1.29 -0.33
N ASN A 224 -24.99 -1.69 0.54
CA ASN A 224 -24.68 -2.32 1.82
C ASN A 224 -23.86 -1.51 2.85
N MET A 225 -23.42 -0.29 2.54
CA MET A 225 -22.62 0.54 3.44
C MET A 225 -23.39 1.03 4.67
N ILE A 226 -24.72 1.16 4.56
CA ILE A 226 -25.59 1.70 5.62
C ILE A 226 -25.87 0.61 6.69
N TYR A 227 -25.69 -0.65 6.35
CA TYR A 227 -25.84 -1.73 7.31
C TYR A 227 -24.70 -1.74 8.33
N ILE A 228 -24.93 -2.40 9.45
CA ILE A 228 -24.00 -2.41 10.59
C ILE A 228 -22.58 -2.85 10.18
N ASN A 229 -22.47 -3.85 9.32
CA ASN A 229 -21.17 -4.33 8.83
C ASN A 229 -20.46 -3.26 7.98
N GLY A 230 -21.19 -2.51 7.14
CA GLY A 230 -20.66 -1.41 6.35
C GLY A 230 -20.15 -0.25 7.22
N LEU A 231 -20.90 0.12 8.25
CA LEU A 231 -20.50 1.15 9.20
C LEU A 231 -19.25 0.74 9.99
N ILE A 232 -19.16 -0.51 10.43
CA ILE A 232 -17.99 -1.07 11.10
C ILE A 232 -16.79 -1.06 10.14
N ALA A 233 -16.98 -1.47 8.88
CA ALA A 233 -15.97 -1.49 7.86
C ALA A 233 -15.40 -0.09 7.58
N ILE A 234 -16.28 0.91 7.38
CA ILE A 234 -15.89 2.31 7.16
C ILE A 234 -15.13 2.84 8.38
N PHE A 235 -15.64 2.65 9.59
CA PHE A 235 -14.99 3.11 10.81
C PHE A 235 -13.58 2.50 10.97
N SER A 236 -13.48 1.18 10.80
CA SER A 236 -12.19 0.48 10.91
C SER A 236 -11.20 0.96 9.85
N PHE A 237 -11.66 1.18 8.62
CA PHE A 237 -10.81 1.66 7.53
C PHE A 237 -10.34 3.10 7.76
N VAL A 238 -11.20 3.99 8.27
CA VAL A 238 -10.81 5.34 8.69
C VAL A 238 -9.72 5.28 9.77
N MET A 239 -9.90 4.43 10.78
CA MET A 239 -8.91 4.27 11.84
C MET A 239 -7.56 3.78 11.29
N LEU A 240 -7.58 2.78 10.40
CA LEU A 240 -6.37 2.29 9.74
C LEU A 240 -5.66 3.40 8.94
N LEU A 241 -6.40 4.21 8.17
CA LEU A 241 -5.86 5.37 7.43
C LEU A 241 -5.17 6.35 8.36
N ILE A 242 -5.84 6.74 9.44
CA ILE A 242 -5.30 7.68 10.44
C ILE A 242 -4.00 7.13 11.03
N PHE A 243 -4.01 5.90 11.52
CA PHE A 243 -2.85 5.33 12.20
C PHE A 243 -1.66 5.08 11.28
N GLN A 244 -1.91 4.64 10.05
CA GLN A 244 -0.82 4.46 9.07
C GLN A 244 -0.23 5.80 8.65
N ALA A 245 -1.06 6.81 8.37
CA ALA A 245 -0.58 8.14 8.05
C ALA A 245 0.23 8.74 9.21
N LEU A 246 -0.31 8.70 10.44
CA LEU A 246 0.38 9.19 11.62
C LEU A 246 1.70 8.44 11.85
N GLY A 247 1.69 7.11 11.74
CA GLY A 247 2.85 6.28 12.03
C GLY A 247 4.06 6.60 11.17
N ILE A 248 3.86 6.85 9.89
CA ILE A 248 4.96 7.09 8.94
C ILE A 248 5.31 8.58 8.87
N VAL A 249 4.33 9.47 8.74
CA VAL A 249 4.63 10.91 8.65
C VAL A 249 5.35 11.41 9.91
N GLU A 250 4.92 10.99 11.11
CA GLU A 250 5.59 11.35 12.36
C GLU A 250 7.00 10.78 12.51
N ALA A 251 7.27 9.65 11.87
CA ALA A 251 8.59 9.03 11.96
C ALA A 251 9.64 9.72 11.08
N PHE A 252 9.22 10.40 10.00
CA PHE A 252 10.13 10.91 8.98
C PHE A 252 10.03 12.42 8.74
N VAL A 253 8.97 13.10 9.20
CA VAL A 253 8.74 14.53 8.94
C VAL A 253 8.74 15.28 10.26
N GLU A 254 9.80 16.04 10.51
CA GLU A 254 9.96 16.82 11.75
C GLU A 254 9.20 18.16 11.67
N ASP A 255 9.18 18.79 10.49
CA ASP A 255 8.53 20.07 10.30
C ASP A 255 7.01 19.94 10.32
N ARG A 256 6.35 20.80 11.10
CA ARG A 256 4.91 20.76 11.34
C ARG A 256 4.09 21.08 10.10
N GLU A 257 4.52 22.04 9.30
CA GLU A 257 3.82 22.46 8.09
C GLU A 257 3.98 21.41 6.98
N GLU A 258 5.17 20.82 6.85
CA GLU A 258 5.42 19.70 5.94
C GLU A 258 4.59 18.48 6.35
N ALA A 259 4.51 18.15 7.65
CA ALA A 259 3.68 17.06 8.15
C ALA A 259 2.20 17.28 7.87
N LYS A 260 1.67 18.49 8.12
CA LYS A 260 0.28 18.84 7.82
C LYS A 260 -0.03 18.69 6.34
N LYS A 261 0.83 19.19 5.46
CA LYS A 261 0.70 19.04 4.02
C LYS A 261 0.78 17.57 3.59
N SER A 262 1.65 16.78 4.23
CA SER A 262 1.75 15.34 3.97
C SER A 262 0.44 14.61 4.29
N TYR A 263 -0.21 14.92 5.42
CA TYR A 263 -1.53 14.36 5.74
C TYR A 263 -2.60 14.75 4.71
N GLN A 264 -2.57 16.00 4.23
CA GLN A 264 -3.48 16.45 3.18
C GLN A 264 -3.28 15.65 1.88
N VAL A 265 -2.03 15.43 1.48
CA VAL A 265 -1.72 14.62 0.29
C VAL A 265 -2.18 13.17 0.49
N VAL A 266 -1.84 12.55 1.62
CA VAL A 266 -2.26 11.16 1.90
C VAL A 266 -3.78 11.04 1.86
N SER A 267 -4.51 11.96 2.47
CA SER A 267 -5.97 11.89 2.51
C SER A 267 -6.61 12.04 1.14
N VAL A 268 -6.19 13.01 0.34
CA VAL A 268 -6.71 13.25 -1.01
C VAL A 268 -6.33 12.10 -1.96
N MET A 269 -5.09 11.64 -1.91
CA MET A 269 -4.62 10.53 -2.76
C MET A 269 -5.28 9.20 -2.39
N SER A 270 -5.68 9.01 -1.14
CA SER A 270 -6.47 7.84 -0.73
C SER A 270 -7.88 7.84 -1.38
N VAL A 271 -8.52 9.00 -1.52
CA VAL A 271 -9.79 9.12 -2.28
C VAL A 271 -9.57 8.76 -3.74
N LEU A 272 -8.55 9.35 -4.36
CA LEU A 272 -8.21 9.06 -5.75
C LEU A 272 -7.89 7.58 -5.97
N SER A 273 -7.23 6.92 -5.02
CA SER A 273 -6.96 5.49 -5.09
C SER A 273 -8.25 4.67 -5.22
N GLY A 274 -9.24 4.94 -4.39
CA GLY A 274 -10.55 4.26 -4.48
C GLY A 274 -11.27 4.55 -5.81
N VAL A 275 -11.21 5.80 -6.29
CA VAL A 275 -11.81 6.22 -7.58
C VAL A 275 -11.12 5.51 -8.76
N PHE A 276 -9.83 5.25 -8.67
CA PHE A 276 -9.07 4.51 -9.68
C PHE A 276 -9.02 3.00 -9.42
N GLY A 277 -9.88 2.44 -8.58
CA GLY A 277 -10.04 0.99 -8.42
C GLY A 277 -8.93 0.31 -7.64
N THR A 278 -8.31 1.00 -6.69
CA THR A 278 -7.25 0.44 -5.85
C THR A 278 -7.44 0.78 -4.37
N SER A 279 -6.71 0.10 -3.50
CA SER A 279 -6.68 0.41 -2.07
C SER A 279 -5.99 1.75 -1.79
N PRO A 280 -6.23 2.40 -0.63
CA PRO A 280 -5.69 3.72 -0.33
C PRO A 280 -4.19 3.84 -0.46
N ALA A 281 -3.74 4.92 -1.09
CA ALA A 281 -2.33 5.28 -1.11
C ALA A 281 -1.90 5.85 0.24
N ILE A 282 -0.80 5.33 0.73
CA ILE A 282 -0.13 5.80 1.95
C ILE A 282 1.34 6.10 1.66
N THR A 283 1.98 6.79 2.58
CA THR A 283 3.43 6.94 2.56
C THR A 283 4.12 5.61 2.86
N LEU A 284 5.22 5.34 2.18
CA LEU A 284 6.10 4.19 2.38
C LEU A 284 7.40 4.64 3.02
N SER A 285 7.93 3.82 3.90
CA SER A 285 9.21 4.03 4.59
C SER A 285 10.32 3.14 4.06
#